data_4ecf5be391dcfd2cd3e5dc69a2096988
#
_entry.id   4ecf5be391dcfd2cd3e5dc69a2096988
#
_cell.length_a   1.000
_cell.length_b   1.000
_cell.length_c   1.000
_cell.angle_alpha   90.00
_cell.angle_beta   90.00
_cell.angle_gamma   90.00
#
_symmetry.space_group_name_H-M   'P 1'
#
loop_
_entity.id
_entity.type
_entity.pdbx_description
1 polymer ?
#
loop_
_entity_poly.entity_id
_entity_poly.type
_entity_poly.pdbx_seq_one_letter_code
_entity_poly.pdbx_strand_id
1 'polypeptide(L)'
;TGHIAGHEAGAIEATGHKVLTVPECDGKLRAADVEAYLETFYADASYTHMVFPGMVFIAHPSELGTLYSLAELEELSALCRRYDIPLYLDGARLAYGLAAPDTDVSLADIARLTDAFYIGGTKCGALCGEAVVFPRGGMPRHFLTHAKQHGALLAKGRLLGVQFDTLFTDDLYGEVGRTAAAAADELRRILREAGCTFFRESPTNQQFVVLDNAQVEALAEGVPV
;
A
#
# COMPACT_ATOMS: atom_id res chain seq x y z
N THR A 1 -1.71 2.01 11.24
CA THR A 1 -2.02 0.66 10.77
C THR A 1 -1.20 0.24 9.54
N GLY A 2 -0.17 0.98 9.13
CA GLY A 2 0.69 0.58 8.02
C GLY A 2 1.35 -0.78 8.28
N HIS A 3 1.41 -1.64 7.27
CA HIS A 3 1.91 -3.01 7.37
C HIS A 3 3.34 -3.05 7.91
N ILE A 4 4.21 -2.11 7.50
CA ILE A 4 5.59 -1.97 7.97
C ILE A 4 5.73 -1.71 9.49
N ALA A 5 4.67 -1.23 10.15
CA ALA A 5 4.73 -0.93 11.57
C ALA A 5 4.54 -2.15 12.47
N GLY A 6 3.91 -3.23 11.98
CA GLY A 6 3.55 -4.36 12.83
C GLY A 6 3.57 -5.74 12.17
N HIS A 7 3.62 -5.83 10.84
CA HIS A 7 3.44 -7.09 10.12
C HIS A 7 4.61 -7.50 9.21
N GLU A 8 5.73 -6.76 9.23
CA GLU A 8 6.91 -7.05 8.41
C GLU A 8 8.09 -7.61 9.23
N ALA A 9 7.82 -8.20 10.38
CA ALA A 9 8.84 -8.80 11.26
C ALA A 9 10.01 -7.85 11.59
N GLY A 10 9.79 -6.54 11.63
CA GLY A 10 10.84 -5.56 11.86
C GLY A 10 11.82 -5.40 10.69
N ALA A 11 11.40 -5.66 9.45
CA ALA A 11 12.29 -5.59 8.28
C ALA A 11 12.87 -4.18 8.06
N ILE A 12 12.11 -3.13 8.38
CA ILE A 12 12.60 -1.74 8.31
C ILE A 12 13.68 -1.53 9.37
N GLU A 13 13.42 -1.94 10.61
CA GLU A 13 14.35 -1.80 11.73
C GLU A 13 15.62 -2.63 11.52
N ALA A 14 15.52 -3.79 10.90
CA ALA A 14 16.66 -4.65 10.57
C ALA A 14 17.63 -3.98 9.59
N THR A 15 17.19 -2.97 8.84
CA THR A 15 18.06 -2.17 7.96
C THR A 15 18.66 -0.93 8.64
N GLY A 16 18.47 -0.78 9.95
CA GLY A 16 18.96 0.35 10.73
C GLY A 16 18.07 1.60 10.71
N HIS A 17 16.83 1.45 10.26
CA HIS A 17 15.82 2.51 10.27
C HIS A 17 14.83 2.32 11.43
N LYS A 18 13.93 3.24 11.59
CA LYS A 18 12.85 3.17 12.57
C LYS A 18 11.54 3.61 11.93
N VAL A 19 10.49 2.85 12.13
CA VAL A 19 9.15 3.27 11.74
C VAL A 19 8.65 4.29 12.75
N LEU A 20 8.36 5.50 12.28
CA LEU A 20 7.73 6.58 13.03
C LEU A 20 6.24 6.59 12.67
N THR A 21 5.39 6.34 13.65
CA THR A 21 3.94 6.28 13.41
C THR A 21 3.29 7.64 13.61
N VAL A 22 2.39 8.00 12.69
CA VAL A 22 1.51 9.17 12.78
C VAL A 22 0.07 8.65 12.93
N PRO A 23 -0.80 9.32 13.71
CA PRO A 23 -2.20 8.93 13.81
C PRO A 23 -2.85 8.81 12.43
N GLU A 24 -3.64 7.76 12.26
CA GLU A 24 -4.36 7.53 11.02
C GLU A 24 -5.78 8.11 11.07
N CYS A 25 -6.32 8.45 9.93
CA CYS A 25 -7.71 8.79 9.75
C CYS A 25 -8.25 7.92 8.63
N ASP A 26 -9.20 7.06 8.94
CA ASP A 26 -9.80 6.15 7.96
C ASP A 26 -8.79 5.18 7.29
N GLY A 27 -7.78 4.73 8.06
CA GLY A 27 -6.69 3.90 7.56
C GLY A 27 -5.62 4.66 6.75
N LYS A 28 -5.75 5.97 6.61
CA LYS A 28 -4.88 6.82 5.78
C LYS A 28 -4.11 7.84 6.62
N LEU A 29 -2.97 8.28 6.13
CA LEU A 29 -2.28 9.48 6.63
C LEU A 29 -2.87 10.73 5.98
N ARG A 30 -3.17 11.75 6.77
CA ARG A 30 -3.52 13.08 6.24
C ARG A 30 -2.27 13.95 6.19
N ALA A 31 -2.15 14.76 5.15
CA ALA A 31 -1.03 15.69 5.01
C ALA A 31 -0.88 16.61 6.25
N ALA A 32 -1.98 17.09 6.81
CA ALA A 32 -1.97 17.94 8.00
C ALA A 32 -1.39 17.25 9.25
N ASP A 33 -1.66 15.94 9.44
CA ASP A 33 -1.13 15.21 10.59
C ASP A 33 0.37 14.92 10.44
N VAL A 34 0.81 14.64 9.21
CA VAL A 34 2.24 14.50 8.89
C VAL A 34 2.96 15.84 9.08
N GLU A 35 2.37 16.95 8.63
CA GLU A 35 2.92 18.28 8.81
C GLU A 35 3.08 18.65 10.29
N ALA A 36 2.03 18.43 11.10
CA ALA A 36 2.08 18.68 12.54
C ALA A 36 3.17 17.84 13.23
N TYR A 37 3.39 16.60 12.79
CA TYR A 37 4.50 15.78 13.27
C TYR A 37 5.86 16.39 12.92
N LEU A 38 6.05 16.82 11.67
CA LEU A 38 7.28 17.43 11.17
C LEU A 38 7.57 18.75 11.90
N GLU A 39 6.56 19.60 12.06
CA GLU A 39 6.68 20.86 12.79
C GLU A 39 7.08 20.62 14.27
N THR A 40 6.46 19.64 14.92
CA THR A 40 6.80 19.27 16.31
C THR A 40 8.24 18.76 16.39
N PHE A 41 8.65 17.93 15.44
CA PHE A 41 10.02 17.40 15.38
C PHE A 41 11.05 18.53 15.23
N TYR A 42 10.86 19.43 14.27
CA TYR A 42 11.84 20.53 14.04
C TYR A 42 11.79 21.65 15.07
N ALA A 43 10.70 21.77 15.82
CA ALA A 43 10.61 22.72 16.93
C ALA A 43 11.34 22.26 18.20
N ASP A 44 11.68 20.97 18.31
CA ASP A 44 12.44 20.46 19.45
C ASP A 44 13.91 20.92 19.36
N ALA A 45 14.40 21.58 20.40
CA ALA A 45 15.77 22.08 20.44
C ALA A 45 16.84 20.97 20.34
N SER A 46 16.46 19.72 20.62
CA SER A 46 17.32 18.54 20.57
C SER A 46 17.03 17.62 19.39
N TYR A 47 16.29 18.07 18.37
CA TYR A 47 15.89 17.24 17.23
C TYR A 47 17.09 16.53 16.54
N THR A 48 18.28 17.11 16.58
CA THR A 48 19.50 16.52 16.03
C THR A 48 19.95 15.23 16.74
N HIS A 49 19.40 14.95 17.92
CA HIS A 49 19.62 13.70 18.67
C HIS A 49 18.50 12.68 18.44
N MET A 50 17.47 13.04 17.70
CA MET A 50 16.30 12.20 17.46
C MET A 50 16.42 11.47 16.12
N VAL A 51 15.64 10.41 15.94
CA VAL A 51 15.48 9.78 14.64
C VAL A 51 14.71 10.72 13.73
N PHE A 52 15.35 11.22 12.68
CA PHE A 52 14.71 12.16 11.76
C PHE A 52 13.73 11.47 10.80
N PRO A 53 12.63 12.12 10.46
CA PRO A 53 11.68 11.62 9.46
C PRO A 53 12.32 11.72 8.05
N GLY A 54 12.69 10.58 7.47
CA GLY A 54 13.42 10.50 6.20
C GLY A 54 12.59 10.04 5.00
N MET A 55 11.34 9.60 5.22
CA MET A 55 10.45 9.14 4.17
C MET A 55 9.01 9.12 4.70
N VAL A 56 8.05 9.50 3.87
CA VAL A 56 6.62 9.24 4.11
C VAL A 56 6.25 7.96 3.36
N PHE A 57 5.68 6.99 4.09
CA PHE A 57 5.23 5.71 3.56
C PHE A 57 3.70 5.62 3.69
N ILE A 58 3.02 5.35 2.58
CA ILE A 58 1.57 5.12 2.54
C ILE A 58 1.25 3.82 1.81
N ALA A 59 0.13 3.18 2.15
CA ALA A 59 -0.41 2.04 1.41
C ALA A 59 -1.64 2.47 0.60
N HIS A 60 -1.73 2.05 -0.67
CA HIS A 60 -2.89 2.32 -1.52
C HIS A 60 -3.27 1.06 -2.35
N PRO A 61 -4.46 0.48 -2.10
CA PRO A 61 -5.41 0.78 -1.01
C PRO A 61 -4.78 0.66 0.38
N SER A 62 -5.39 1.35 1.37
CA SER A 62 -4.94 1.23 2.75
C SER A 62 -5.16 -0.19 3.29
N GLU A 63 -4.60 -0.50 4.45
CA GLU A 63 -4.80 -1.79 5.13
C GLU A 63 -6.28 -2.07 5.50
N LEU A 64 -7.10 -1.03 5.55
CA LEU A 64 -8.55 -1.13 5.78
C LEU A 64 -9.37 -1.10 4.48
N GLY A 65 -8.69 -1.20 3.32
CA GLY A 65 -9.34 -1.18 2.01
C GLY A 65 -9.90 0.18 1.60
N THR A 66 -9.53 1.25 2.27
CA THR A 66 -9.90 2.62 1.89
C THR A 66 -8.97 3.16 0.81
N LEU A 67 -9.44 4.13 0.04
CA LEU A 67 -8.70 4.72 -1.06
C LEU A 67 -8.28 6.15 -0.73
N TYR A 68 -7.05 6.50 -1.09
CA TYR A 68 -6.69 7.91 -1.22
C TYR A 68 -7.38 8.49 -2.44
N SER A 69 -7.97 9.67 -2.31
CA SER A 69 -8.38 10.46 -3.46
C SER A 69 -7.18 11.11 -4.13
N LEU A 70 -7.36 11.56 -5.37
CA LEU A 70 -6.32 12.30 -6.08
C LEU A 70 -5.89 13.55 -5.28
N ALA A 71 -6.84 14.29 -4.72
CA ALA A 71 -6.58 15.47 -3.91
C ALA A 71 -5.73 15.13 -2.66
N GLU A 72 -6.06 14.07 -1.92
CA GLU A 72 -5.28 13.63 -0.75
C GLU A 72 -3.83 13.25 -1.13
N LEU A 73 -3.64 12.58 -2.27
CA LEU A 73 -2.30 12.25 -2.77
C LEU A 73 -1.53 13.51 -3.21
N GLU A 74 -2.20 14.47 -3.82
CA GLU A 74 -1.59 15.76 -4.21
C GLU A 74 -1.15 16.57 -2.99
N GLU A 75 -1.96 16.61 -1.93
CA GLU A 75 -1.61 17.26 -0.67
C GLU A 75 -0.39 16.61 -0.02
N LEU A 76 -0.36 15.27 0.09
CA LEU A 76 0.79 14.54 0.63
C LEU A 76 2.06 14.75 -0.21
N SER A 77 1.94 14.69 -1.53
CA SER A 77 3.06 14.93 -2.45
C SER A 77 3.61 16.34 -2.33
N ALA A 78 2.74 17.35 -2.24
CA ALA A 78 3.13 18.75 -2.07
C ALA A 78 3.83 18.97 -0.72
N LEU A 79 3.32 18.37 0.35
CA LEU A 79 3.95 18.38 1.67
C LEU A 79 5.35 17.77 1.62
N CYS A 80 5.47 16.56 1.08
CA CYS A 80 6.73 15.84 0.99
C CYS A 80 7.80 16.65 0.22
N ARG A 81 7.40 17.28 -0.89
CA ARG A 81 8.30 18.18 -1.67
C ARG A 81 8.73 19.39 -0.88
N ARG A 82 7.83 20.00 -0.08
CA ARG A 82 8.15 21.19 0.73
C ARG A 82 9.19 20.88 1.81
N TYR A 83 9.17 19.67 2.37
CA TYR A 83 10.11 19.22 3.40
C TYR A 83 11.32 18.44 2.84
N ASP A 84 11.41 18.28 1.53
CA ASP A 84 12.43 17.48 0.84
C ASP A 84 12.51 16.03 1.38
N ILE A 85 11.35 15.44 1.60
CA ILE A 85 11.19 14.06 2.08
C ILE A 85 10.51 13.23 0.99
N PRO A 86 11.06 12.08 0.56
CA PRO A 86 10.43 11.26 -0.46
C PRO A 86 9.10 10.65 0.01
N LEU A 87 8.13 10.56 -0.91
CA LEU A 87 6.88 9.86 -0.75
C LEU A 87 6.97 8.48 -1.40
N TYR A 88 6.81 7.43 -0.59
CA TYR A 88 6.75 6.04 -1.03
C TYR A 88 5.33 5.49 -0.93
N LEU A 89 4.85 4.82 -1.98
CA LEU A 89 3.54 4.17 -1.99
C LEU A 89 3.67 2.65 -2.09
N ASP A 90 3.14 1.98 -1.08
CA ASP A 90 2.92 0.54 -1.05
C ASP A 90 1.68 0.18 -1.86
N GLY A 91 1.90 -0.47 -2.99
CA GLY A 91 0.87 -0.94 -3.90
C GLY A 91 0.61 -2.44 -3.85
N ALA A 92 0.72 -3.09 -2.68
CA ALA A 92 0.55 -4.54 -2.52
C ALA A 92 -0.78 -5.06 -3.10
N ARG A 93 -1.81 -4.23 -3.12
CA ARG A 93 -3.14 -4.52 -3.68
C ARG A 93 -3.57 -3.49 -4.73
N LEU A 94 -2.61 -2.93 -5.46
CA LEU A 94 -2.82 -1.78 -6.34
C LEU A 94 -3.86 -2.04 -7.43
N ALA A 95 -3.88 -3.25 -8.03
CA ALA A 95 -4.88 -3.61 -9.04
C ALA A 95 -6.32 -3.37 -8.54
N TYR A 96 -6.58 -3.70 -7.28
CA TYR A 96 -7.92 -3.59 -6.69
C TYR A 96 -8.28 -2.14 -6.36
N GLY A 97 -7.30 -1.32 -5.97
CA GLY A 97 -7.49 0.12 -5.79
C GLY A 97 -7.78 0.85 -7.09
N LEU A 98 -7.01 0.53 -8.16
CA LEU A 98 -7.20 1.13 -9.47
C LEU A 98 -8.50 0.68 -10.17
N ALA A 99 -9.04 -0.49 -9.81
CA ALA A 99 -10.29 -1.01 -10.36
C ALA A 99 -11.52 -0.68 -9.50
N ALA A 100 -11.35 -0.07 -8.35
CA ALA A 100 -12.46 0.29 -7.47
C ALA A 100 -13.37 1.33 -8.15
N PRO A 101 -14.71 1.20 -7.99
CA PRO A 101 -15.66 2.06 -8.73
C PRO A 101 -15.55 3.55 -8.36
N ASP A 102 -15.08 3.86 -7.15
CA ASP A 102 -15.00 5.22 -6.62
C ASP A 102 -13.58 5.81 -6.72
N THR A 103 -12.66 5.17 -7.44
CA THR A 103 -11.30 5.70 -7.59
C THR A 103 -11.26 6.84 -8.60
N ASP A 104 -10.58 7.92 -8.23
CA ASP A 104 -10.22 9.03 -9.10
C ASP A 104 -8.71 9.07 -9.39
N VAL A 105 -7.98 8.02 -8.97
CA VAL A 105 -6.52 7.89 -9.08
C VAL A 105 -6.15 6.88 -10.15
N SER A 106 -5.30 7.29 -11.07
CA SER A 106 -4.69 6.43 -12.08
C SER A 106 -3.25 6.03 -11.72
N LEU A 107 -2.73 4.99 -12.37
CA LEU A 107 -1.32 4.61 -12.25
C LEU A 107 -0.37 5.76 -12.67
N ALA A 108 -0.78 6.57 -13.64
CA ALA A 108 -0.03 7.75 -14.08
C ALA A 108 0.01 8.83 -12.99
N ASP A 109 -1.07 9.01 -12.23
CA ASP A 109 -1.11 9.94 -11.10
C ASP A 109 -0.19 9.47 -9.97
N ILE A 110 -0.20 8.18 -9.63
CA ILE A 110 0.73 7.61 -8.66
C ILE A 110 2.17 7.87 -9.08
N ALA A 111 2.52 7.61 -10.34
CA ALA A 111 3.86 7.86 -10.86
C ALA A 111 4.25 9.35 -10.85
N ARG A 112 3.29 10.25 -11.04
CA ARG A 112 3.49 11.70 -11.00
C ARG A 112 3.71 12.22 -9.58
N LEU A 113 3.05 11.62 -8.59
CA LEU A 113 2.94 12.13 -7.24
C LEU A 113 3.91 11.49 -6.25
N THR A 114 4.44 10.31 -6.55
CA THR A 114 5.37 9.60 -5.67
C THR A 114 6.81 9.62 -6.17
N ASP A 115 7.76 9.40 -5.28
CA ASP A 115 9.19 9.27 -5.61
C ASP A 115 9.56 7.81 -5.87
N ALA A 116 8.88 6.89 -5.22
CA ALA A 116 8.92 5.47 -5.53
C ALA A 116 7.60 4.82 -5.13
N PHE A 117 7.23 3.76 -5.83
CA PHE A 117 6.11 2.91 -5.45
C PHE A 117 6.37 1.48 -5.91
N TYR A 118 5.67 0.52 -5.33
CA TYR A 118 5.67 -0.80 -5.92
C TYR A 118 4.28 -1.24 -6.40
N ILE A 119 4.30 -2.06 -7.41
CA ILE A 119 3.12 -2.68 -8.01
C ILE A 119 3.05 -4.11 -7.48
N GLY A 120 2.00 -4.41 -6.72
CA GLY A 120 1.78 -5.73 -6.17
C GLY A 120 1.57 -6.77 -7.26
N GLY A 121 2.36 -7.84 -7.22
CA GLY A 121 2.25 -8.97 -8.15
C GLY A 121 1.60 -10.18 -7.49
N THR A 122 2.08 -10.62 -6.35
CA THR A 122 1.68 -11.89 -5.70
C THR A 122 0.22 -11.93 -5.27
N LYS A 123 -0.38 -10.79 -4.94
CA LYS A 123 -1.82 -10.69 -4.62
C LYS A 123 -2.70 -10.45 -5.85
N CYS A 124 -2.09 -10.20 -7.02
CA CYS A 124 -2.75 -9.77 -8.24
C CYS A 124 -2.45 -10.70 -9.45
N GLY A 125 -2.22 -11.98 -9.20
CA GLY A 125 -2.09 -13.00 -10.24
C GLY A 125 -0.66 -13.43 -10.58
N ALA A 126 0.38 -12.77 -10.09
CA ALA A 126 1.76 -13.25 -10.24
C ALA A 126 2.04 -14.43 -9.28
N LEU A 127 2.86 -15.37 -9.71
CA LEU A 127 3.32 -16.48 -8.87
C LEU A 127 4.29 -16.02 -7.78
N CYS A 128 5.08 -14.99 -8.06
CA CYS A 128 6.04 -14.41 -7.13
C CYS A 128 6.47 -13.02 -7.59
N GLY A 129 6.96 -12.21 -6.63
CA GLY A 129 7.62 -10.94 -6.89
C GLY A 129 6.70 -9.74 -6.99
N GLU A 130 7.34 -8.60 -6.89
CA GLU A 130 6.76 -7.26 -6.92
C GLU A 130 7.60 -6.40 -7.87
N ALA A 131 7.00 -5.39 -8.50
CA ALA A 131 7.72 -4.44 -9.34
C ALA A 131 7.91 -3.10 -8.61
N VAL A 132 9.13 -2.75 -8.27
CA VAL A 132 9.45 -1.43 -7.71
C VAL A 132 9.68 -0.45 -8.84
N VAL A 133 8.95 0.66 -8.80
CA VAL A 133 8.97 1.72 -9.81
C VAL A 133 9.60 2.97 -9.23
N PHE A 134 10.58 3.52 -9.91
CA PHE A 134 11.19 4.83 -9.64
C PHE A 134 10.79 5.78 -10.77
N PRO A 135 9.73 6.57 -10.60
CA PRO A 135 9.33 7.55 -11.61
C PRO A 135 10.45 8.56 -11.87
N ARG A 136 10.48 9.12 -13.05
CA ARG A 136 11.43 10.18 -13.42
C ARG A 136 12.91 9.79 -13.32
N GLY A 137 13.22 8.49 -13.36
CA GLY A 137 14.61 8.01 -13.26
C GLY A 137 15.23 8.17 -11.87
N GLY A 138 14.41 8.33 -10.83
CA GLY A 138 14.84 8.57 -9.44
C GLY A 138 15.42 7.34 -8.70
N MET A 139 15.80 6.28 -9.41
CA MET A 139 16.40 5.11 -8.75
C MET A 139 17.68 5.50 -8.00
N PRO A 140 17.78 5.18 -6.69
CA PRO A 140 18.97 5.52 -5.91
C PRO A 140 20.24 4.95 -6.50
N ARG A 141 21.34 5.71 -6.39
CA ARG A 141 22.67 5.21 -6.78
C ARG A 141 22.98 3.94 -5.97
N HIS A 142 23.52 2.94 -6.64
CA HIS A 142 23.85 1.63 -6.04
C HIS A 142 22.64 0.80 -5.56
N PHE A 143 21.42 1.10 -6.01
CA PHE A 143 20.21 0.35 -5.65
C PHE A 143 20.38 -1.17 -5.85
N LEU A 144 20.92 -1.61 -7.00
CA LEU A 144 21.15 -3.03 -7.28
C LEU A 144 22.18 -3.67 -6.33
N THR A 145 23.17 -2.90 -5.88
CA THR A 145 24.14 -3.36 -4.88
C THR A 145 23.45 -3.65 -3.55
N HIS A 146 22.58 -2.73 -3.09
CA HIS A 146 21.81 -2.92 -1.88
C HIS A 146 20.79 -4.06 -2.02
N ALA A 147 20.08 -4.13 -3.15
CA ALA A 147 19.16 -5.23 -3.44
C ALA A 147 19.87 -6.59 -3.36
N LYS A 148 21.09 -6.70 -3.91
CA LYS A 148 21.91 -7.92 -3.82
C LYS A 148 22.35 -8.24 -2.40
N GLN A 149 22.77 -7.24 -1.63
CA GLN A 149 23.16 -7.41 -0.23
C GLN A 149 22.01 -7.98 0.64
N HIS A 150 20.78 -7.56 0.37
CA HIS A 150 19.57 -8.02 1.05
C HIS A 150 18.93 -9.26 0.41
N GLY A 151 19.60 -9.94 -0.52
CA GLY A 151 19.10 -11.16 -1.15
C GLY A 151 17.97 -10.97 -2.16
N ALA A 152 17.65 -9.72 -2.52
CA ALA A 152 16.53 -9.39 -3.42
C ALA A 152 16.90 -9.42 -4.91
N LEU A 153 18.16 -9.68 -5.27
CA LEU A 153 18.61 -9.80 -6.66
C LEU A 153 18.67 -11.28 -7.05
N LEU A 154 17.65 -11.78 -7.71
CA LEU A 154 17.58 -13.15 -8.20
C LEU A 154 18.47 -13.35 -9.44
N ALA A 155 19.26 -14.45 -9.47
CA ALA A 155 20.06 -14.82 -10.64
C ALA A 155 19.20 -15.12 -11.88
N LYS A 156 17.96 -15.51 -11.70
CA LYS A 156 16.95 -15.79 -12.73
C LYS A 156 15.79 -14.77 -12.68
N GLY A 157 16.07 -13.51 -12.39
CA GLY A 157 15.08 -12.42 -12.26
C GLY A 157 14.17 -12.21 -13.48
N ARG A 158 14.57 -12.73 -14.65
CA ARG A 158 13.70 -12.79 -15.84
C ARG A 158 12.33 -13.42 -15.56
N LEU A 159 12.24 -14.40 -14.64
CA LEU A 159 10.97 -15.00 -14.25
C LEU A 159 9.99 -13.97 -13.69
N LEU A 160 10.48 -12.98 -12.95
CA LEU A 160 9.67 -11.88 -12.46
C LEU A 160 9.27 -10.94 -13.60
N GLY A 161 10.22 -10.57 -14.45
CA GLY A 161 9.98 -9.68 -15.59
C GLY A 161 8.91 -10.20 -16.55
N VAL A 162 8.96 -11.50 -16.89
CA VAL A 162 7.95 -12.14 -17.77
C VAL A 162 6.54 -12.09 -17.17
N GLN A 163 6.40 -12.25 -15.85
CA GLN A 163 5.09 -12.15 -15.18
C GLN A 163 4.52 -10.74 -15.30
N PHE A 164 5.33 -9.71 -15.03
CA PHE A 164 4.90 -8.32 -15.15
C PHE A 164 4.65 -7.92 -16.61
N ASP A 165 5.47 -8.38 -17.54
CA ASP A 165 5.24 -8.19 -18.97
C ASP A 165 3.86 -8.76 -19.37
N THR A 166 3.54 -9.97 -18.93
CA THR A 166 2.24 -10.60 -19.15
C THR A 166 1.09 -9.82 -18.48
N LEU A 167 1.24 -9.45 -17.22
CA LEU A 167 0.20 -8.73 -16.48
C LEU A 167 -0.13 -7.36 -17.09
N PHE A 168 0.87 -6.69 -17.71
CA PHE A 168 0.67 -5.40 -18.34
C PHE A 168 0.42 -5.50 -19.87
N THR A 169 0.36 -6.72 -20.41
CA THR A 169 -0.09 -6.95 -21.80
C THR A 169 -1.62 -7.01 -21.83
N ASP A 170 -2.23 -6.31 -22.78
CA ASP A 170 -3.68 -6.30 -23.01
C ASP A 170 -4.54 -5.97 -21.76
N ASP A 171 -4.01 -5.16 -20.87
CA ASP A 171 -4.66 -4.71 -19.61
C ASP A 171 -5.06 -5.86 -18.65
N LEU A 172 -4.36 -7.00 -18.68
CA LEU A 172 -4.67 -8.13 -17.81
C LEU A 172 -4.61 -7.75 -16.31
N TYR A 173 -3.68 -6.89 -15.90
CA TYR A 173 -3.59 -6.38 -14.52
C TYR A 173 -4.88 -5.64 -14.09
N GLY A 174 -5.41 -4.80 -14.96
CA GLY A 174 -6.70 -4.13 -14.74
C GLY A 174 -7.87 -5.10 -14.73
N GLU A 175 -7.87 -6.11 -15.59
CA GLU A 175 -8.91 -7.15 -15.65
C GLU A 175 -8.97 -7.98 -14.35
N VAL A 176 -7.82 -8.38 -13.82
CA VAL A 176 -7.71 -9.02 -12.49
C VAL A 176 -8.33 -8.15 -11.40
N GLY A 177 -8.03 -6.86 -11.42
CA GLY A 177 -8.60 -5.89 -10.48
C GLY A 177 -10.13 -5.81 -10.58
N ARG A 178 -10.66 -5.64 -11.79
CA ARG A 178 -12.10 -5.54 -12.05
C ARG A 178 -12.86 -6.82 -11.66
N THR A 179 -12.29 -7.98 -11.98
CA THR A 179 -12.89 -9.28 -11.62
C THR A 179 -13.01 -9.43 -10.10
N ALA A 180 -11.95 -9.08 -9.36
CA ALA A 180 -11.97 -9.16 -7.91
C ALA A 180 -12.89 -8.11 -7.27
N ALA A 181 -12.98 -6.91 -7.84
CA ALA A 181 -13.91 -5.87 -7.37
C ALA A 181 -15.37 -6.34 -7.53
N ALA A 182 -15.72 -6.91 -8.69
CA ALA A 182 -17.06 -7.45 -8.92
C ALA A 182 -17.40 -8.60 -7.96
N ALA A 183 -16.47 -9.51 -7.70
CA ALA A 183 -16.66 -10.59 -6.73
C ALA A 183 -16.84 -10.05 -5.30
N ALA A 184 -16.08 -9.01 -4.93
CA ALA A 184 -16.19 -8.36 -3.62
C ALA A 184 -17.53 -7.61 -3.47
N ASP A 185 -18.05 -7.02 -4.53
CA ASP A 185 -19.37 -6.38 -4.54
C ASP A 185 -20.49 -7.40 -4.27
N GLU A 186 -20.42 -8.55 -4.93
CA GLU A 186 -21.37 -9.64 -4.72
C GLU A 186 -21.27 -10.20 -3.29
N LEU A 187 -20.06 -10.43 -2.78
CA LEU A 187 -19.84 -10.85 -1.39
C LEU A 187 -20.43 -9.83 -0.42
N ARG A 188 -20.21 -8.55 -0.64
CA ARG A 188 -20.73 -7.46 0.19
C ARG A 188 -22.26 -7.44 0.19
N ARG A 189 -22.87 -7.66 -0.98
CA ARG A 189 -24.33 -7.78 -1.11
C ARG A 189 -24.86 -8.94 -0.26
N ILE A 190 -24.26 -10.14 -0.38
CA ILE A 190 -24.66 -11.33 0.37
C ILE A 190 -24.51 -11.11 1.88
N LEU A 191 -23.39 -10.52 2.32
CA LEU A 191 -23.16 -10.24 3.73
C LEU A 191 -24.17 -9.24 4.31
N ARG A 192 -24.56 -8.23 3.54
CA ARG A 192 -25.61 -7.28 3.94
C ARG A 192 -26.98 -7.96 4.05
N GLU A 193 -27.34 -8.78 3.08
CA GLU A 193 -28.60 -9.56 3.11
C GLU A 193 -28.63 -10.56 4.28
N ALA A 194 -27.49 -11.10 4.67
CA ALA A 194 -27.32 -11.93 5.87
C ALA A 194 -27.36 -11.13 7.19
N GLY A 195 -27.45 -9.80 7.14
CA GLY A 195 -27.49 -8.94 8.32
C GLY A 195 -26.15 -8.73 9.00
N CYS A 196 -25.03 -9.01 8.33
CA CYS A 196 -23.70 -8.79 8.89
C CYS A 196 -23.41 -7.30 9.07
N THR A 197 -22.77 -6.95 10.17
CA THR A 197 -22.28 -5.60 10.43
C THR A 197 -20.88 -5.44 9.85
N PHE A 198 -20.66 -4.41 9.05
CA PHE A 198 -19.33 -4.09 8.56
C PHE A 198 -18.58 -3.23 9.58
N PHE A 199 -17.35 -3.61 9.88
CA PHE A 199 -16.42 -2.77 10.63
C PHE A 199 -16.12 -1.48 9.85
N ARG A 200 -15.94 -1.66 8.51
CA ARG A 200 -15.69 -0.57 7.57
C ARG A 200 -16.17 -0.97 6.18
N GLU A 201 -16.78 -0.02 5.51
CA GLU A 201 -17.07 -0.16 4.09
C GLU A 201 -15.79 0.00 3.27
N SER A 202 -15.56 -0.93 2.36
CA SER A 202 -14.40 -0.92 1.48
C SER A 202 -14.83 -1.13 0.03
N PRO A 203 -14.43 -0.27 -0.89
CA PRO A 203 -14.70 -0.44 -2.32
C PRO A 203 -13.77 -1.45 -2.99
N THR A 204 -12.82 -2.04 -2.23
CA THR A 204 -11.82 -2.96 -2.77
C THR A 204 -12.18 -4.43 -2.52
N ASN A 205 -11.28 -5.34 -2.87
CA ASN A 205 -11.46 -6.77 -2.63
C ASN A 205 -11.42 -7.17 -1.14
N GLN A 206 -11.05 -6.27 -0.22
CA GLN A 206 -11.03 -6.55 1.21
C GLN A 206 -12.37 -6.14 1.84
N GLN A 207 -13.03 -7.07 2.51
CA GLN A 207 -14.28 -6.82 3.23
C GLN A 207 -14.10 -7.16 4.71
N PHE A 208 -14.48 -6.22 5.59
CA PHE A 208 -14.27 -6.33 7.03
C PHE A 208 -15.63 -6.38 7.74
N VAL A 209 -16.00 -7.56 8.20
CA VAL A 209 -17.24 -7.77 8.95
C VAL A 209 -16.97 -8.04 10.42
N VAL A 210 -17.89 -7.63 11.27
CA VAL A 210 -17.88 -7.93 12.71
C VAL A 210 -18.74 -9.15 12.94
N LEU A 211 -18.12 -10.20 13.44
CA LEU A 211 -18.76 -11.47 13.75
C LEU A 211 -18.52 -11.82 15.22
N ASP A 212 -19.44 -12.53 15.85
CA ASP A 212 -19.19 -13.13 17.15
C ASP A 212 -18.36 -14.43 17.03
N ASN A 213 -17.85 -14.93 18.17
CA ASN A 213 -16.98 -16.09 18.16
C ASN A 213 -17.67 -17.36 17.61
N ALA A 214 -18.95 -17.53 17.88
CA ALA A 214 -19.70 -18.70 17.40
C ALA A 214 -19.88 -18.66 15.87
N GLN A 215 -20.08 -17.47 15.30
CA GLN A 215 -20.13 -17.26 13.85
C GLN A 215 -18.77 -17.51 13.20
N VAL A 216 -17.67 -17.08 13.83
CA VAL A 216 -16.31 -17.34 13.34
C VAL A 216 -16.01 -18.84 13.35
N GLU A 217 -16.35 -19.56 14.45
CA GLU A 217 -16.16 -21.01 14.56
C GLU A 217 -16.96 -21.76 13.48
N ALA A 218 -18.23 -21.40 13.28
CA ALA A 218 -19.07 -22.02 12.26
C ALA A 218 -18.54 -21.79 10.83
N LEU A 219 -17.99 -20.61 10.54
CA LEU A 219 -17.36 -20.33 9.25
C LEU A 219 -16.07 -21.14 9.06
N ALA A 220 -15.26 -21.30 10.11
CA ALA A 220 -14.00 -22.06 10.05
C ALA A 220 -14.23 -23.56 9.77
N GLU A 221 -15.37 -24.12 10.20
CA GLU A 221 -15.75 -25.51 9.88
C GLU A 221 -16.13 -25.69 8.40
N GLY A 222 -16.63 -24.62 7.74
CA GLY A 222 -17.13 -24.66 6.38
C GLY A 222 -16.14 -24.17 5.31
N VAL A 223 -15.10 -23.44 5.69
CA VAL A 223 -14.11 -22.86 4.77
C VAL A 223 -12.74 -23.42 5.13
N PRO A 224 -12.11 -24.22 4.26
CA PRO A 224 -10.74 -24.68 4.49
C PRO A 224 -9.80 -23.46 4.53
N VAL A 225 -9.02 -23.37 5.59
CA VAL A 225 -7.98 -22.35 5.79
C VAL A 225 -6.71 -22.75 5.04
#